data_7415e3b44fdb709922025261d8e798b9
#
_entry.id   7415e3b44fdb709922025261d8e798b9
#
_cell.length_a   1.000
_cell.length_b   1.000
_cell.length_c   1.000
_cell.angle_alpha   90.00
_cell.angle_beta   90.00
_cell.angle_gamma   90.00
#
_symmetry.space_group_name_H-M   'P 1'
#
loop_
_entity.id
_entity.type
_entity.pdbx_description
1 polymer ?
#
loop_
_entity_poly.entity_id
_entity_poly.type
_entity_poly.pdbx_seq_one_letter_code
_entity_poly.pdbx_strand_id
1 'polypeptide(L)'
;MQFSAQTLLPYASGALAAWDTPAGICLRRLTPRQLQQFEGDHGMVIRSRCNAGIALEMRTDAQALEMDFSVQAEAPRPYGYIEVFVDGAPFAAEGSDAEMPLQASLRLALPGGVKAIEILLPALHEMAISHFALRGETRIEPIAHRFRYLAFGDSISQGYDAIFSSRAYPMRIAREIDALLLNQAVGGDVFRAEFPEALPGFVPDIITVAYGTNDWNGRDRADFEASAAGFFQNLHSAYPDAPVLAITPIWRADGGEMRKLGPFGAVGESIRRECAKYGYTVVDGLSLVPHDPKYFRDEYLHPNMEGFDWYFANLTGAVHQALKIE
;
A
#
# COMPACT_ATOMS: atom_id res chain seq x y z
N MET A 1 1.49 -26.82 11.36
CA MET A 1 0.24 -26.72 10.52
C MET A 1 0.62 -26.30 9.10
N GLN A 2 -0.03 -26.85 8.09
CA GLN A 2 0.09 -26.41 6.70
C GLN A 2 -1.20 -25.68 6.31
N PHE A 3 -1.07 -24.56 5.60
CA PHE A 3 -2.21 -23.69 5.26
C PHE A 3 -2.69 -23.91 3.81
N SER A 4 -3.98 -23.73 3.59
CA SER A 4 -4.65 -23.50 2.30
C SER A 4 -5.06 -22.03 2.22
N ALA A 5 -5.56 -21.55 1.07
CA ALA A 5 -6.06 -20.19 0.92
C ALA A 5 -7.12 -19.85 1.98
N GLN A 6 -8.09 -20.75 2.21
CA GLN A 6 -9.15 -20.53 3.20
C GLN A 6 -8.63 -20.40 4.63
N THR A 7 -7.63 -21.19 5.01
CA THR A 7 -7.07 -21.21 6.37
C THR A 7 -6.03 -20.10 6.58
N LEU A 8 -5.42 -19.58 5.50
CA LEU A 8 -4.43 -18.51 5.56
C LEU A 8 -5.08 -17.10 5.59
N LEU A 9 -6.22 -16.92 4.90
CA LEU A 9 -6.87 -15.61 4.77
C LEU A 9 -7.14 -14.88 6.09
N PRO A 10 -7.55 -15.53 7.19
CA PRO A 10 -7.72 -14.86 8.48
C PRO A 10 -6.44 -14.24 9.07
N TYR A 11 -5.28 -14.62 8.57
CA TYR A 11 -3.97 -14.12 8.98
C TYR A 11 -3.34 -13.19 7.93
N ALA A 12 -4.04 -12.94 6.81
CA ALA A 12 -3.54 -12.12 5.70
C ALA A 12 -4.11 -10.68 5.79
N SER A 13 -3.51 -9.86 6.65
CA SER A 13 -3.82 -8.43 6.73
C SER A 13 -3.61 -7.75 5.39
N GLY A 14 -4.52 -6.84 5.02
CA GLY A 14 -4.48 -6.13 3.74
C GLY A 14 -4.97 -6.95 2.54
N ALA A 15 -5.37 -8.21 2.73
CA ALA A 15 -5.96 -9.04 1.70
C ALA A 15 -7.50 -9.10 1.81
N LEU A 16 -8.20 -8.86 0.70
CA LEU A 16 -9.65 -9.03 0.59
C LEU A 16 -10.05 -10.45 0.18
N ALA A 17 -9.14 -11.18 -0.46
CA ALA A 17 -9.37 -12.56 -0.90
C ALA A 17 -8.07 -13.36 -0.97
N ALA A 18 -8.22 -14.68 -0.81
CA ALA A 18 -7.18 -15.67 -1.05
C ALA A 18 -7.77 -16.83 -1.88
N TRP A 19 -6.98 -17.41 -2.77
CA TRP A 19 -7.39 -18.57 -3.55
C TRP A 19 -6.20 -19.46 -3.88
N ASP A 20 -6.45 -20.76 -4.00
CA ASP A 20 -5.45 -21.75 -4.38
C ASP A 20 -5.29 -21.78 -5.91
N THR A 21 -4.05 -21.82 -6.38
CA THR A 21 -3.65 -21.98 -7.79
C THR A 21 -2.65 -23.12 -7.92
N PRO A 22 -2.34 -23.60 -9.13
CA PRO A 22 -1.26 -24.56 -9.33
C PRO A 22 0.12 -24.06 -8.84
N ALA A 23 0.32 -22.72 -8.79
CA ALA A 23 1.56 -22.10 -8.31
C ALA A 23 1.59 -21.93 -6.77
N GLY A 24 0.45 -22.01 -6.11
CA GLY A 24 0.28 -21.80 -4.67
C GLY A 24 -0.87 -20.89 -4.31
N ILE A 25 -0.88 -20.39 -3.08
CA ILE A 25 -1.89 -19.47 -2.55
C ILE A 25 -1.59 -18.06 -3.06
N CYS A 26 -2.55 -17.45 -3.73
CA CYS A 26 -2.50 -16.05 -4.15
C CYS A 26 -3.42 -15.19 -3.26
N LEU A 27 -3.03 -13.92 -3.06
CA LEU A 27 -3.72 -12.95 -2.23
C LEU A 27 -4.10 -11.72 -3.07
N ARG A 28 -5.22 -11.07 -2.73
CA ARG A 28 -5.73 -9.92 -3.47
C ARG A 28 -6.18 -8.81 -2.54
N ARG A 29 -5.77 -7.57 -2.83
CA ARG A 29 -6.09 -6.34 -2.09
C ARG A 29 -7.15 -5.45 -2.75
N LEU A 30 -7.52 -5.72 -3.99
CA LEU A 30 -8.54 -5.01 -4.75
C LEU A 30 -9.75 -5.90 -4.99
N THR A 31 -10.93 -5.30 -5.10
CA THR A 31 -12.14 -6.01 -5.47
C THR A 31 -12.15 -6.39 -6.95
N PRO A 32 -13.01 -7.33 -7.38
CA PRO A 32 -13.18 -7.63 -8.81
C PRO A 32 -13.60 -6.39 -9.63
N ARG A 33 -14.46 -5.51 -9.08
CA ARG A 33 -14.89 -4.28 -9.75
C ARG A 33 -13.74 -3.30 -9.94
N GLN A 34 -12.89 -3.14 -8.93
CA GLN A 34 -11.70 -2.30 -9.03
C GLN A 34 -10.71 -2.84 -10.06
N LEU A 35 -10.49 -4.17 -10.10
CA LEU A 35 -9.60 -4.80 -11.07
C LEU A 35 -10.08 -4.63 -12.52
N GLN A 36 -11.40 -4.67 -12.76
CA GLN A 36 -11.97 -4.44 -14.09
C GLN A 36 -11.61 -3.06 -14.67
N GLN A 37 -11.38 -2.05 -13.81
CA GLN A 37 -11.00 -0.71 -14.28
C GLN A 37 -9.60 -0.65 -14.90
N PHE A 38 -8.79 -1.70 -14.72
CA PHE A 38 -7.44 -1.82 -15.29
C PHE A 38 -7.39 -2.75 -16.50
N GLU A 39 -8.49 -3.43 -16.85
CA GLU A 39 -8.57 -4.30 -18.03
C GLU A 39 -8.27 -3.48 -19.30
N GLY A 40 -7.44 -4.06 -20.16
CA GLY A 40 -6.99 -3.39 -21.41
C GLY A 40 -5.63 -2.71 -21.30
N ASP A 41 -5.09 -2.48 -20.11
CA ASP A 41 -3.71 -2.04 -19.89
C ASP A 41 -2.93 -3.12 -19.13
N HIS A 42 -2.07 -3.86 -19.85
CA HIS A 42 -1.31 -4.97 -19.29
C HIS A 42 -0.43 -4.54 -18.08
N GLY A 43 0.19 -3.36 -18.17
CA GLY A 43 1.03 -2.86 -17.08
C GLY A 43 0.20 -2.51 -15.82
N MET A 44 -0.99 -1.94 -15.99
CA MET A 44 -1.89 -1.64 -14.87
C MET A 44 -2.45 -2.92 -14.24
N VAL A 45 -2.80 -3.93 -15.07
CA VAL A 45 -3.24 -5.25 -14.57
C VAL A 45 -2.19 -5.87 -13.66
N ILE A 46 -0.91 -5.90 -14.06
CA ILE A 46 0.18 -6.41 -13.23
C ILE A 46 0.26 -5.63 -11.91
N ARG A 47 0.36 -4.31 -11.97
CA ARG A 47 0.53 -3.44 -10.80
C ARG A 47 -0.64 -3.55 -9.80
N SER A 48 -1.86 -3.72 -10.32
CA SER A 48 -3.06 -3.89 -9.49
C SER A 48 -3.09 -5.21 -8.72
N ARG A 49 -2.37 -6.25 -9.19
CA ARG A 49 -2.28 -7.57 -8.56
C ARG A 49 -1.12 -7.71 -7.59
N CYS A 50 -0.13 -6.81 -7.62
CA CYS A 50 0.98 -6.82 -6.67
C CYS A 50 0.51 -6.72 -5.21
N ASN A 51 1.29 -7.28 -4.29
CA ASN A 51 0.91 -7.49 -2.89
C ASN A 51 1.14 -6.29 -1.96
N ALA A 52 1.07 -5.05 -2.47
CA ALA A 52 1.30 -3.85 -1.67
C ALA A 52 0.42 -3.80 -0.40
N GLY A 53 1.05 -3.68 0.76
CA GLY A 53 0.36 -3.61 2.05
C GLY A 53 -0.19 -4.94 2.57
N ILE A 54 0.09 -6.07 1.91
CA ILE A 54 -0.31 -7.38 2.41
C ILE A 54 0.77 -7.93 3.35
N ALA A 55 0.34 -8.36 4.54
CA ALA A 55 1.15 -9.05 5.53
C ALA A 55 0.47 -10.33 6.01
N LEU A 56 1.26 -11.36 6.33
CA LEU A 56 0.79 -12.52 7.10
C LEU A 56 1.12 -12.25 8.57
N GLU A 57 0.09 -12.13 9.40
CA GLU A 57 0.23 -11.71 10.79
C GLU A 57 -0.44 -12.69 11.74
N MET A 58 0.30 -13.14 12.73
CA MET A 58 -0.23 -14.09 13.71
C MET A 58 0.50 -14.04 15.04
N ARG A 59 -0.21 -14.36 16.10
CA ARG A 59 0.35 -14.64 17.41
C ARG A 59 0.47 -16.15 17.58
N THR A 60 1.68 -16.67 17.85
CA THR A 60 1.94 -18.10 17.93
C THR A 60 3.09 -18.44 18.86
N ASP A 61 3.12 -19.68 19.34
CA ASP A 61 4.24 -20.29 20.07
C ASP A 61 5.11 -21.21 19.18
N ALA A 62 4.92 -21.17 17.86
CA ALA A 62 5.68 -21.96 16.90
C ALA A 62 7.19 -21.79 17.07
N GLN A 63 7.91 -22.90 16.84
CA GLN A 63 9.38 -22.99 16.95
C GLN A 63 10.08 -22.81 15.61
N ALA A 64 9.36 -22.97 14.48
CA ALA A 64 9.90 -22.72 13.16
C ALA A 64 8.81 -22.24 12.19
N LEU A 65 9.24 -21.44 11.21
CA LEU A 65 8.47 -20.97 10.05
C LEU A 65 9.09 -21.53 8.77
N GLU A 66 8.24 -22.08 7.93
CA GLU A 66 8.60 -22.56 6.59
C GLU A 66 7.69 -21.89 5.57
N MET A 67 8.27 -21.25 4.55
CA MET A 67 7.54 -20.61 3.46
C MET A 67 8.30 -20.82 2.14
N ASP A 68 7.61 -21.32 1.11
CA ASP A 68 8.10 -21.36 -0.26
C ASP A 68 7.19 -20.47 -1.10
N PHE A 69 7.79 -19.69 -1.98
CA PHE A 69 7.05 -18.76 -2.82
C PHE A 69 7.62 -18.65 -4.23
N SER A 70 6.77 -18.17 -5.13
CA SER A 70 7.18 -17.79 -6.48
C SER A 70 6.56 -16.44 -6.87
N VAL A 71 7.32 -15.67 -7.65
CA VAL A 71 6.84 -14.43 -8.29
C VAL A 71 6.07 -14.81 -9.55
N GLN A 72 4.82 -14.35 -9.66
CA GLN A 72 3.96 -14.60 -10.81
C GLN A 72 4.03 -13.45 -11.83
N ALA A 73 4.15 -12.22 -11.32
CA ALA A 73 4.35 -11.01 -12.09
C ALA A 73 5.00 -9.93 -11.22
N GLU A 74 5.67 -8.97 -11.86
CA GLU A 74 6.31 -7.85 -11.18
C GLU A 74 6.00 -6.53 -11.88
N ALA A 75 5.85 -5.47 -11.08
CA ALA A 75 5.82 -4.09 -11.57
C ALA A 75 7.18 -3.71 -12.16
N PRO A 76 7.31 -2.55 -12.87
CA PRO A 76 8.59 -2.14 -13.45
C PRO A 76 9.65 -1.74 -12.41
N ARG A 77 9.81 -2.51 -11.38
CA ARG A 77 10.81 -2.42 -10.29
C ARG A 77 11.06 -3.85 -9.81
N PRO A 78 12.14 -4.49 -10.25
CA PRO A 78 12.36 -5.93 -10.01
C PRO A 78 12.88 -6.23 -8.61
N TYR A 79 13.30 -5.23 -7.85
CA TYR A 79 13.74 -5.40 -6.47
C TYR A 79 12.57 -5.55 -5.49
N GLY A 80 12.81 -6.25 -4.41
CA GLY A 80 11.86 -6.42 -3.33
C GLY A 80 12.33 -7.43 -2.30
N TYR A 81 11.67 -7.42 -1.15
CA TYR A 81 11.95 -8.33 -0.05
C TYR A 81 10.64 -8.87 0.54
N ILE A 82 10.67 -10.13 0.94
CA ILE A 82 9.81 -10.63 2.00
C ILE A 82 10.51 -10.29 3.30
N GLU A 83 9.84 -9.57 4.19
CA GLU A 83 10.39 -9.13 5.45
C GLU A 83 9.69 -9.88 6.59
N VAL A 84 10.43 -10.41 7.54
CA VAL A 84 9.89 -11.09 8.71
C VAL A 84 10.23 -10.30 9.96
N PHE A 85 9.21 -10.00 10.75
CA PHE A 85 9.32 -9.34 12.05
C PHE A 85 8.83 -10.29 13.15
N VAL A 86 9.49 -10.25 14.29
CA VAL A 86 9.08 -10.96 15.50
C VAL A 86 8.95 -9.95 16.63
N ASP A 87 7.78 -9.87 17.24
CA ASP A 87 7.43 -8.89 18.28
C ASP A 87 7.78 -7.43 17.84
N GLY A 88 7.51 -7.11 16.56
CA GLY A 88 7.77 -5.80 15.96
C GLY A 88 9.23 -5.52 15.56
N ALA A 89 10.17 -6.39 15.95
CA ALA A 89 11.58 -6.23 15.59
C ALA A 89 11.93 -6.95 14.27
N PRO A 90 12.76 -6.37 13.38
CA PRO A 90 13.26 -7.06 12.19
C PRO A 90 13.95 -8.38 12.57
N PHE A 91 13.58 -9.48 11.91
CA PHE A 91 14.10 -10.79 12.23
C PHE A 91 14.82 -11.46 11.05
N ALA A 92 14.21 -11.40 9.86
CA ALA A 92 14.79 -11.93 8.62
C ALA A 92 14.25 -11.17 7.41
N ALA A 93 15.00 -11.23 6.30
CA ALA A 93 14.52 -10.75 5.00
C ALA A 93 15.06 -11.65 3.90
N GLU A 94 14.24 -11.93 2.88
CA GLU A 94 14.60 -12.70 1.69
C GLU A 94 14.22 -11.90 0.45
N GLY A 95 15.19 -11.59 -0.41
CA GLY A 95 14.98 -10.78 -1.59
C GLY A 95 16.26 -10.12 -2.08
N SER A 96 16.14 -9.01 -2.80
CA SER A 96 17.26 -8.29 -3.40
C SER A 96 16.92 -6.84 -3.68
N ASP A 97 17.90 -5.93 -3.58
CA ASP A 97 17.80 -4.51 -4.02
C ASP A 97 18.14 -4.32 -5.51
N ALA A 98 18.42 -5.39 -6.21
CA ALA A 98 18.60 -5.40 -7.67
C ALA A 98 17.44 -6.13 -8.36
N GLU A 99 17.33 -7.44 -8.16
CA GLU A 99 16.30 -8.28 -8.78
C GLU A 99 15.88 -9.35 -7.77
N MET A 100 14.59 -9.39 -7.43
CA MET A 100 14.03 -10.36 -6.49
C MET A 100 14.07 -11.77 -7.12
N PRO A 101 14.49 -12.80 -6.38
CA PRO A 101 14.45 -14.17 -6.88
C PRO A 101 13.03 -14.58 -7.28
N LEU A 102 12.88 -15.16 -8.49
CA LEU A 102 11.57 -15.63 -8.97
C LEU A 102 10.99 -16.78 -8.14
N GLN A 103 11.83 -17.49 -7.40
CA GLN A 103 11.45 -18.52 -6.44
C GLN A 103 12.44 -18.52 -5.29
N ALA A 104 11.95 -18.62 -4.06
CA ALA A 104 12.80 -18.78 -2.89
C ALA A 104 12.06 -19.50 -1.75
N SER A 105 12.83 -19.85 -0.72
CA SER A 105 12.38 -20.55 0.46
C SER A 105 12.88 -19.88 1.73
N LEU A 106 11.97 -19.60 2.65
CA LEU A 106 12.30 -19.20 4.01
C LEU A 106 12.20 -20.40 4.94
N ARG A 107 13.24 -20.63 5.74
CA ARG A 107 13.29 -21.67 6.77
C ARG A 107 13.90 -21.05 8.02
N LEU A 108 13.05 -20.62 8.94
CA LEU A 108 13.47 -19.84 10.11
C LEU A 108 13.19 -20.61 11.40
N ALA A 109 14.21 -20.74 12.24
CA ALA A 109 14.02 -21.11 13.65
C ALA A 109 13.51 -19.85 14.40
N LEU A 110 12.42 -20.01 15.13
CA LEU A 110 11.77 -18.90 15.83
C LEU A 110 12.15 -18.90 17.33
N PRO A 111 12.15 -17.75 18.00
CA PRO A 111 12.34 -17.66 19.44
C PRO A 111 11.30 -18.48 20.21
N GLY A 112 11.65 -18.95 21.41
CA GLY A 112 10.73 -19.66 22.29
C GLY A 112 9.61 -18.75 22.85
N GLY A 113 8.51 -19.37 23.29
CA GLY A 113 7.37 -18.67 23.86
C GLY A 113 6.39 -18.11 22.82
N VAL A 114 5.29 -17.53 23.30
CA VAL A 114 4.29 -16.88 22.45
C VAL A 114 4.83 -15.54 21.94
N LYS A 115 4.75 -15.33 20.64
CA LYS A 115 5.23 -14.13 19.94
C LYS A 115 4.28 -13.68 18.84
N ALA A 116 4.37 -12.42 18.45
CA ALA A 116 3.76 -11.90 17.24
C ALA A 116 4.73 -12.11 16.06
N ILE A 117 4.25 -12.67 14.97
CA ILE A 117 4.99 -12.78 13.71
C ILE A 117 4.26 -11.94 12.68
N GLU A 118 5.00 -11.11 11.95
CA GLU A 118 4.53 -10.37 10.79
C GLU A 118 5.46 -10.69 9.61
N ILE A 119 4.88 -11.10 8.48
CA ILE A 119 5.59 -11.38 7.23
C ILE A 119 5.04 -10.45 6.18
N LEU A 120 5.76 -9.38 5.86
CA LEU A 120 5.39 -8.44 4.82
C LEU A 120 5.76 -9.00 3.45
N LEU A 121 4.77 -9.00 2.54
CA LEU A 121 5.00 -9.37 1.16
C LEU A 121 5.55 -8.18 0.36
N PRO A 122 6.34 -8.43 -0.72
CA PRO A 122 6.90 -7.37 -1.54
C PRO A 122 5.81 -6.59 -2.26
N ALA A 123 5.84 -5.26 -2.12
CA ALA A 123 4.78 -4.37 -2.60
C ALA A 123 4.60 -4.37 -4.12
N LEU A 124 5.65 -4.71 -4.88
CA LEU A 124 5.71 -4.56 -6.33
C LEU A 124 5.69 -5.91 -7.08
N HIS A 125 5.35 -7.00 -6.38
CA HIS A 125 5.30 -8.35 -6.94
C HIS A 125 3.94 -9.00 -6.66
N GLU A 126 3.41 -9.71 -7.66
CA GLU A 126 2.33 -10.68 -7.46
C GLU A 126 2.95 -12.00 -7.02
N MET A 127 2.65 -12.45 -5.81
CA MET A 127 3.25 -13.64 -5.20
C MET A 127 2.28 -14.81 -5.19
N ALA A 128 2.80 -16.02 -5.38
CA ALA A 128 2.13 -17.26 -5.04
C ALA A 128 2.92 -17.99 -3.94
N ILE A 129 2.27 -18.35 -2.84
CA ILE A 129 2.84 -19.05 -1.71
C ILE A 129 2.56 -20.55 -1.89
N SER A 130 3.55 -21.30 -2.37
CA SER A 130 3.40 -22.73 -2.67
C SER A 130 3.45 -23.62 -1.42
N HIS A 131 4.07 -23.11 -0.35
CA HIS A 131 4.10 -23.76 0.96
C HIS A 131 4.13 -22.71 2.06
N PHE A 132 3.28 -22.87 3.07
CA PHE A 132 3.35 -22.09 4.30
C PHE A 132 3.03 -22.99 5.49
N ALA A 133 3.96 -23.11 6.41
CA ALA A 133 3.79 -23.95 7.59
C ALA A 133 4.49 -23.37 8.82
N LEU A 134 3.84 -23.57 9.96
CA LEU A 134 4.44 -23.41 11.27
C LEU A 134 4.75 -24.80 11.84
N ARG A 135 5.77 -24.90 12.69
CA ARG A 135 6.19 -26.16 13.33
C ARG A 135 6.29 -26.00 14.84
N GLY A 136 5.86 -27.02 15.55
CA GLY A 136 5.91 -27.07 17.02
C GLY A 136 4.91 -26.12 17.70
N GLU A 137 3.92 -25.64 16.94
CA GLU A 137 2.86 -24.78 17.46
C GLU A 137 1.80 -25.55 18.25
N THR A 138 1.33 -24.96 19.33
CA THR A 138 0.11 -25.34 20.04
C THR A 138 -0.95 -24.24 20.00
N ARG A 139 -0.55 -23.02 19.55
CA ARG A 139 -1.39 -21.87 19.48
C ARG A 139 -1.10 -21.04 18.23
N ILE A 140 -2.15 -20.68 17.47
CA ILE A 140 -2.12 -19.71 16.38
C ILE A 140 -3.38 -18.85 16.48
N GLU A 141 -3.21 -17.52 16.53
CA GLU A 141 -4.30 -16.55 16.59
C GLU A 141 -4.04 -15.39 15.64
N PRO A 142 -5.06 -14.83 14.98
CA PRO A 142 -4.92 -13.59 14.23
C PRO A 142 -4.51 -12.44 15.14
N ILE A 143 -3.78 -11.47 14.61
CA ILE A 143 -3.50 -10.21 15.30
C ILE A 143 -4.69 -9.28 15.08
N ALA A 144 -5.20 -8.68 16.16
CA ALA A 144 -6.20 -7.64 16.11
C ALA A 144 -5.51 -6.29 16.14
N HIS A 145 -5.89 -5.40 15.24
CA HIS A 145 -5.39 -4.02 15.18
C HIS A 145 -6.38 -3.05 15.81
N ARG A 146 -5.85 -1.96 16.32
CA ARG A 146 -6.64 -0.88 16.94
C ARG A 146 -7.46 -0.11 15.92
N PHE A 147 -6.90 0.15 14.73
CA PHE A 147 -7.50 0.93 13.66
C PHE A 147 -7.53 0.16 12.35
N ARG A 148 -8.31 0.67 11.38
CA ARG A 148 -8.35 0.24 9.97
C ARG A 148 -7.99 1.43 9.09
N TYR A 149 -6.95 1.27 8.32
CA TYR A 149 -6.44 2.30 7.44
C TYR A 149 -6.63 1.90 5.97
N LEU A 150 -7.34 2.75 5.19
CA LEU A 150 -7.52 2.60 3.75
C LEU A 150 -6.65 3.60 3.02
N ALA A 151 -5.75 3.14 2.18
CA ALA A 151 -4.87 3.99 1.39
C ALA A 151 -5.19 3.89 -0.10
N PHE A 152 -5.59 5.00 -0.72
CA PHE A 152 -5.69 5.17 -2.16
C PHE A 152 -4.51 5.98 -2.67
N GLY A 153 -4.02 5.69 -3.86
CA GLY A 153 -2.93 6.42 -4.47
C GLY A 153 -2.29 5.71 -5.66
N ASP A 154 -1.19 6.25 -6.07
CA ASP A 154 -0.41 5.79 -7.22
C ASP A 154 0.84 4.98 -6.82
N SER A 155 1.90 5.06 -7.62
CA SER A 155 3.16 4.34 -7.38
C SER A 155 3.81 4.66 -6.04
N ILE A 156 3.72 5.91 -5.57
CA ILE A 156 4.33 6.32 -4.31
C ILE A 156 3.64 5.62 -3.14
N SER A 157 2.30 5.60 -3.13
CA SER A 157 1.51 4.90 -2.12
C SER A 157 1.59 3.38 -2.25
N GLN A 158 1.80 2.85 -3.45
CA GLN A 158 2.07 1.42 -3.65
C GLN A 158 3.42 1.00 -3.06
N GLY A 159 4.39 1.90 -2.96
CA GLY A 159 5.71 1.65 -2.36
C GLY A 159 6.86 1.57 -3.37
N TYR A 160 6.71 2.19 -4.56
CA TYR A 160 7.80 2.31 -5.52
C TYR A 160 9.01 2.98 -4.88
N ASP A 161 10.17 2.41 -5.12
CA ASP A 161 11.48 2.88 -4.69
C ASP A 161 11.72 2.87 -3.15
N ALA A 162 10.77 2.35 -2.36
CA ALA A 162 10.95 2.07 -0.94
C ALA A 162 11.87 0.87 -0.67
N ILE A 163 12.07 -0.03 -1.64
CA ILE A 163 12.81 -1.29 -1.61
C ILE A 163 12.18 -2.30 -0.66
N PHE A 164 12.05 -1.96 0.62
CA PHE A 164 11.37 -2.71 1.66
C PHE A 164 9.93 -2.22 1.80
N SER A 165 8.96 -3.14 1.82
CA SER A 165 7.54 -2.80 2.00
C SER A 165 7.29 -2.05 3.31
N SER A 166 8.05 -2.39 4.36
CA SER A 166 8.00 -1.73 5.66
C SER A 166 8.42 -0.25 5.63
N ARG A 167 9.11 0.20 4.58
CA ARG A 167 9.61 1.59 4.45
C ARG A 167 8.65 2.49 3.69
N ALA A 168 7.69 1.94 2.92
CA ALA A 168 6.66 2.71 2.25
C ALA A 168 5.77 3.44 3.28
N TYR A 169 5.43 4.71 3.01
CA TYR A 169 4.71 5.53 3.99
C TYR A 169 3.38 4.92 4.48
N PRO A 170 2.56 4.25 3.65
CA PRO A 170 1.31 3.68 4.17
C PRO A 170 1.55 2.59 5.20
N MET A 171 2.57 1.73 5.00
CA MET A 171 2.92 0.69 5.95
C MET A 171 3.49 1.28 7.24
N ARG A 172 4.31 2.33 7.14
CA ARG A 172 4.86 3.01 8.33
C ARG A 172 3.76 3.67 9.16
N ILE A 173 2.81 4.35 8.50
CA ILE A 173 1.64 4.92 9.18
C ILE A 173 0.81 3.82 9.84
N ALA A 174 0.54 2.70 9.13
CA ALA A 174 -0.22 1.59 9.69
C ALA A 174 0.42 1.04 10.98
N ARG A 175 1.73 0.85 10.97
CA ARG A 175 2.49 0.39 12.15
C ARG A 175 2.49 1.42 13.29
N GLU A 176 2.64 2.71 12.96
CA GLU A 176 2.64 3.80 13.94
C GLU A 176 1.34 3.86 14.75
N ILE A 177 0.21 3.68 14.09
CA ILE A 177 -1.10 3.78 14.73
C ILE A 177 -1.72 2.42 15.10
N ASP A 178 -1.00 1.32 14.93
CA ASP A 178 -1.51 -0.05 15.08
C ASP A 178 -2.78 -0.29 14.24
N ALA A 179 -2.65 -0.13 12.91
CA ALA A 179 -3.77 -0.27 11.99
C ALA A 179 -3.62 -1.47 11.03
N LEU A 180 -4.72 -2.16 10.78
CA LEU A 180 -4.85 -3.03 9.62
C LEU A 180 -4.87 -2.14 8.36
N LEU A 181 -3.82 -2.22 7.56
CA LEU A 181 -3.70 -1.49 6.30
C LEU A 181 -4.40 -2.24 5.16
N LEU A 182 -5.30 -1.57 4.45
CA LEU A 182 -5.72 -1.96 3.12
C LEU A 182 -5.16 -0.94 2.11
N ASN A 183 -4.08 -1.31 1.43
CA ASN A 183 -3.44 -0.46 0.44
C ASN A 183 -4.03 -0.71 -0.95
N GLN A 184 -4.88 0.17 -1.45
CA GLN A 184 -5.50 0.10 -2.77
C GLN A 184 -4.80 0.96 -3.83
N ALA A 185 -3.58 1.41 -3.56
CA ALA A 185 -2.78 2.18 -4.51
C ALA A 185 -2.26 1.32 -5.67
N VAL A 186 -2.22 1.89 -6.88
CA VAL A 186 -1.73 1.22 -8.09
C VAL A 186 -0.77 2.15 -8.84
N GLY A 187 0.44 1.66 -9.13
CA GLY A 187 1.47 2.46 -9.80
C GLY A 187 1.00 3.01 -11.15
N GLY A 188 1.20 4.30 -11.36
CA GLY A 188 0.76 4.98 -12.58
C GLY A 188 -0.72 5.36 -12.60
N ASP A 189 -1.49 5.04 -11.56
CA ASP A 189 -2.91 5.33 -11.52
C ASP A 189 -3.21 6.82 -11.36
N VAL A 190 -4.44 7.18 -11.74
CA VAL A 190 -5.01 8.53 -11.75
C VAL A 190 -6.33 8.53 -10.98
N PHE A 191 -6.91 9.69 -10.74
CA PHE A 191 -8.27 9.75 -10.23
C PHE A 191 -9.24 9.00 -11.16
N ARG A 192 -9.95 7.99 -10.62
CA ARG A 192 -11.02 7.25 -11.29
C ARG A 192 -12.29 7.40 -10.46
N ALA A 193 -13.33 8.01 -11.03
CA ALA A 193 -14.58 8.27 -10.33
C ALA A 193 -15.15 7.01 -9.67
N GLU A 194 -15.12 5.89 -10.37
CA GLU A 194 -15.73 4.63 -9.95
C GLU A 194 -14.84 3.75 -9.06
N PHE A 195 -13.62 4.20 -8.69
CA PHE A 195 -12.69 3.37 -7.94
C PHE A 195 -13.06 3.20 -6.45
N PRO A 196 -13.50 4.25 -5.73
CA PRO A 196 -13.98 4.09 -4.36
C PRO A 196 -15.29 3.30 -4.31
N GLU A 197 -15.34 2.31 -3.43
CA GLU A 197 -16.55 1.56 -3.12
C GLU A 197 -16.56 1.09 -1.66
N ALA A 198 -17.75 0.89 -1.10
CA ALA A 198 -17.89 0.35 0.24
C ALA A 198 -17.47 -1.13 0.26
N LEU A 199 -16.54 -1.48 1.15
CA LEU A 199 -15.99 -2.83 1.25
C LEU A 199 -16.74 -3.61 2.34
N PRO A 200 -17.35 -4.76 2.02
CA PRO A 200 -18.04 -5.57 3.02
C PRO A 200 -17.11 -5.98 4.16
N GLY A 201 -17.49 -5.67 5.39
CA GLY A 201 -16.73 -6.03 6.59
C GLY A 201 -15.50 -5.15 6.87
N PHE A 202 -15.21 -4.14 6.04
CA PHE A 202 -14.11 -3.21 6.25
C PHE A 202 -14.62 -1.77 6.30
N VAL A 203 -14.69 -1.20 7.49
CA VAL A 203 -14.99 0.23 7.70
C VAL A 203 -13.70 0.91 8.16
N PRO A 204 -13.12 1.82 7.37
CA PRO A 204 -11.88 2.49 7.73
C PRO A 204 -12.09 3.52 8.83
N ASP A 205 -11.15 3.59 9.77
CA ASP A 205 -11.06 4.65 10.78
C ASP A 205 -10.32 5.88 10.22
N ILE A 206 -9.52 5.69 9.17
CA ILE A 206 -8.83 6.76 8.43
C ILE A 206 -8.61 6.36 6.97
N ILE A 207 -8.69 7.35 6.09
CA ILE A 207 -8.43 7.19 4.65
C ILE A 207 -7.40 8.20 4.21
N THR A 208 -6.38 7.76 3.44
CA THR A 208 -5.52 8.67 2.68
C THR A 208 -5.80 8.56 1.18
N VAL A 209 -5.76 9.69 0.49
CA VAL A 209 -5.94 9.80 -0.97
C VAL A 209 -4.77 10.59 -1.54
N ALA A 210 -3.87 9.94 -2.29
CA ALA A 210 -2.65 10.54 -2.81
C ALA A 210 -2.51 10.31 -4.32
N TYR A 211 -3.28 11.05 -5.10
CA TYR A 211 -3.27 11.06 -6.56
C TYR A 211 -2.93 12.43 -7.12
N GLY A 212 -2.80 12.52 -8.44
CA GLY A 212 -2.72 13.75 -9.19
C GLY A 212 -1.43 13.96 -9.95
N THR A 213 -0.31 13.32 -9.54
CA THR A 213 0.96 13.46 -10.26
C THR A 213 0.88 12.84 -11.66
N ASN A 214 0.18 11.70 -11.81
CA ASN A 214 -0.04 11.06 -13.11
C ASN A 214 -1.14 11.76 -13.92
N ASP A 215 -2.17 12.30 -13.26
CA ASP A 215 -3.19 13.13 -13.90
C ASP A 215 -2.54 14.32 -14.60
N TRP A 216 -1.66 15.05 -13.89
CA TRP A 216 -0.94 16.20 -14.44
C TRP A 216 -0.08 15.82 -15.65
N ASN A 217 0.48 14.61 -15.64
CA ASN A 217 1.37 14.13 -16.69
C ASN A 217 0.69 13.96 -18.06
N GLY A 218 -0.59 13.56 -18.10
CA GLY A 218 -1.20 13.16 -19.39
C GLY A 218 -2.64 13.58 -19.62
N ARG A 219 -3.37 14.11 -18.64
CA ARG A 219 -4.80 14.38 -18.76
C ARG A 219 -5.12 15.83 -19.11
N ASP A 220 -6.25 16.03 -19.76
CA ASP A 220 -6.86 17.34 -19.89
C ASP A 220 -7.48 17.77 -18.56
N ARG A 221 -7.53 19.10 -18.31
CA ARG A 221 -8.05 19.64 -17.06
C ARG A 221 -9.48 19.23 -16.79
N ALA A 222 -10.36 19.28 -17.79
CA ALA A 222 -11.77 18.94 -17.62
C ALA A 222 -11.98 17.46 -17.22
N ASP A 223 -11.23 16.56 -17.86
CA ASP A 223 -11.28 15.11 -17.56
C ASP A 223 -10.75 14.82 -16.15
N PHE A 224 -9.66 15.47 -15.75
CA PHE A 224 -9.12 15.35 -14.40
C PHE A 224 -10.12 15.86 -13.35
N GLU A 225 -10.65 17.07 -13.52
CA GLU A 225 -11.58 17.68 -12.56
C GLU A 225 -12.88 16.86 -12.43
N ALA A 226 -13.41 16.34 -13.53
CA ALA A 226 -14.59 15.47 -13.51
C ALA A 226 -14.31 14.14 -12.76
N SER A 227 -13.15 13.52 -13.02
CA SER A 227 -12.76 12.27 -12.37
C SER A 227 -12.47 12.46 -10.89
N ALA A 228 -11.78 13.52 -10.49
CA ALA A 228 -11.53 13.86 -9.09
C ALA A 228 -12.83 14.16 -8.33
N ALA A 229 -13.74 14.93 -8.93
CA ALA A 229 -15.06 15.20 -8.35
C ALA A 229 -15.86 13.92 -8.14
N GLY A 230 -15.94 13.03 -9.15
CA GLY A 230 -16.61 11.74 -9.03
C GLY A 230 -15.96 10.82 -8.00
N PHE A 231 -14.62 10.79 -7.94
CA PHE A 231 -13.89 10.02 -6.93
C PHE A 231 -14.27 10.44 -5.49
N PHE A 232 -14.19 11.73 -5.18
CA PHE A 232 -14.50 12.23 -3.83
C PHE A 232 -16.00 12.09 -3.50
N GLN A 233 -16.89 12.23 -4.48
CA GLN A 233 -18.32 11.98 -4.31
C GLN A 233 -18.59 10.51 -3.93
N ASN A 234 -18.01 9.56 -4.67
CA ASN A 234 -18.18 8.13 -4.41
C ASN A 234 -17.48 7.70 -3.12
N LEU A 235 -16.31 8.28 -2.82
CA LEU A 235 -15.63 8.06 -1.55
C LEU A 235 -16.49 8.48 -0.35
N HIS A 236 -17.10 9.67 -0.42
CA HIS A 236 -18.01 10.16 0.62
C HIS A 236 -19.25 9.28 0.75
N SER A 237 -19.81 8.82 -0.38
CA SER A 237 -20.95 7.91 -0.37
C SER A 237 -20.61 6.55 0.25
N ALA A 238 -19.40 6.04 0.01
CA ALA A 238 -18.93 4.76 0.56
C ALA A 238 -18.58 4.85 2.06
N TYR A 239 -18.02 5.97 2.50
CA TYR A 239 -17.48 6.16 3.85
C TYR A 239 -17.79 7.58 4.38
N PRO A 240 -19.06 7.91 4.67
CA PRO A 240 -19.48 9.28 5.00
C PRO A 240 -18.86 9.82 6.30
N ASP A 241 -18.53 8.93 7.23
CA ASP A 241 -18.06 9.30 8.57
C ASP A 241 -16.54 9.15 8.75
N ALA A 242 -15.84 8.56 7.77
CA ALA A 242 -14.42 8.32 7.88
C ALA A 242 -13.60 9.61 7.66
N PRO A 243 -12.64 9.95 8.54
CA PRO A 243 -11.68 11.01 8.30
C PRO A 243 -10.89 10.74 7.02
N VAL A 244 -10.80 11.72 6.12
CA VAL A 244 -10.05 11.65 4.87
C VAL A 244 -8.93 12.68 4.88
N LEU A 245 -7.70 12.22 4.65
CA LEU A 245 -6.54 13.04 4.37
C LEU A 245 -6.23 12.98 2.87
N ALA A 246 -6.62 14.00 2.13
CA ALA A 246 -6.26 14.15 0.72
C ALA A 246 -4.87 14.80 0.63
N ILE A 247 -3.93 14.08 0.05
CA ILE A 247 -2.53 14.51 -0.07
C ILE A 247 -2.34 15.02 -1.49
N THR A 248 -1.99 16.31 -1.64
CA THR A 248 -1.66 16.86 -2.97
C THR A 248 -0.34 16.27 -3.46
N PRO A 249 -0.05 16.29 -4.78
CA PRO A 249 1.18 15.73 -5.30
C PRO A 249 2.44 16.25 -4.59
N ILE A 250 3.37 15.36 -4.30
CA ILE A 250 4.70 15.73 -3.77
C ILE A 250 5.57 16.37 -4.87
N TRP A 251 6.72 16.89 -4.46
CA TRP A 251 7.68 17.46 -5.41
C TRP A 251 8.09 16.44 -6.49
N ARG A 252 8.31 16.97 -7.71
CA ARG A 252 8.89 16.26 -8.85
C ARG A 252 9.81 17.19 -9.65
N ALA A 253 10.85 16.64 -10.27
CA ALA A 253 11.90 17.43 -10.90
C ALA A 253 11.39 18.34 -12.05
N ASP A 254 10.36 17.88 -12.78
CA ASP A 254 9.73 18.62 -13.88
C ASP A 254 8.51 19.45 -13.47
N GLY A 255 8.26 19.62 -12.15
CA GLY A 255 7.10 20.36 -11.64
C GLY A 255 7.03 21.83 -12.04
N GLY A 256 8.10 22.38 -12.59
CA GLY A 256 8.13 23.72 -13.19
C GLY A 256 7.56 23.80 -14.62
N GLU A 257 7.25 22.69 -15.25
CA GLU A 257 6.72 22.66 -16.61
C GLU A 257 5.26 23.06 -16.68
N MET A 258 4.84 23.51 -17.88
CA MET A 258 3.43 23.72 -18.22
C MET A 258 2.93 22.52 -19.02
N ARG A 259 1.85 21.88 -18.55
CA ARG A 259 1.22 20.75 -19.24
C ARG A 259 -0.23 21.04 -19.60
N LYS A 260 -0.94 20.11 -20.26
CA LYS A 260 -2.34 20.29 -20.68
C LYS A 260 -3.27 20.66 -19.52
N LEU A 261 -3.07 20.08 -18.34
CA LEU A 261 -3.81 20.39 -17.13
C LEU A 261 -3.49 21.81 -16.60
N GLY A 262 -2.35 22.38 -16.94
CA GLY A 262 -1.83 23.65 -16.46
C GLY A 262 -0.53 23.49 -15.68
N PRO A 263 -0.14 24.47 -14.83
CA PRO A 263 0.99 24.35 -13.94
C PRO A 263 0.74 23.25 -12.89
N PHE A 264 1.81 22.65 -12.35
CA PHE A 264 1.69 21.55 -11.40
C PHE A 264 0.82 21.86 -10.18
N GLY A 265 0.90 23.09 -9.66
CA GLY A 265 0.07 23.55 -8.53
C GLY A 265 -1.43 23.53 -8.78
N ALA A 266 -1.88 23.57 -10.07
CA ALA A 266 -3.29 23.54 -10.41
C ALA A 266 -3.97 22.22 -9.99
N VAL A 267 -3.21 21.11 -9.89
CA VAL A 267 -3.70 19.85 -9.38
C VAL A 267 -4.11 19.99 -7.91
N GLY A 268 -3.22 20.53 -7.09
CA GLY A 268 -3.48 20.76 -5.67
C GLY A 268 -4.66 21.70 -5.42
N GLU A 269 -4.82 22.75 -6.24
CA GLU A 269 -5.97 23.66 -6.17
C GLU A 269 -7.29 22.94 -6.43
N SER A 270 -7.34 22.06 -7.45
CA SER A 270 -8.53 21.29 -7.76
C SER A 270 -8.86 20.28 -6.66
N ILE A 271 -7.85 19.58 -6.10
CA ILE A 271 -8.04 18.67 -4.96
C ILE A 271 -8.61 19.42 -3.76
N ARG A 272 -8.04 20.59 -3.40
CA ARG A 272 -8.53 21.42 -2.28
C ARG A 272 -9.98 21.86 -2.48
N ARG A 273 -10.35 22.25 -3.68
CA ARG A 273 -11.72 22.66 -4.01
C ARG A 273 -12.72 21.50 -3.85
N GLU A 274 -12.37 20.30 -4.32
CA GLU A 274 -13.24 19.13 -4.19
C GLU A 274 -13.36 18.70 -2.72
N CYS A 275 -12.26 18.61 -2.00
CA CYS A 275 -12.23 18.21 -0.58
C CYS A 275 -13.04 19.15 0.32
N ALA A 276 -13.06 20.45 0.01
CA ALA A 276 -13.84 21.44 0.77
C ALA A 276 -15.35 21.15 0.77
N LYS A 277 -15.88 20.47 -0.26
CA LYS A 277 -17.30 20.10 -0.35
C LYS A 277 -17.71 19.08 0.72
N TYR A 278 -16.77 18.26 1.20
CA TYR A 278 -16.99 17.16 2.13
C TYR A 278 -16.32 17.39 3.50
N GLY A 279 -15.68 18.52 3.71
CA GLY A 279 -14.94 18.83 4.94
C GLY A 279 -13.67 17.97 5.12
N TYR A 280 -13.10 17.43 4.05
CA TYR A 280 -11.89 16.62 4.08
C TYR A 280 -10.65 17.47 4.36
N THR A 281 -9.71 16.92 5.12
CA THR A 281 -8.43 17.58 5.39
C THR A 281 -7.51 17.41 4.19
N VAL A 282 -6.86 18.52 3.76
CA VAL A 282 -5.87 18.48 2.70
C VAL A 282 -4.48 18.70 3.26
N VAL A 283 -3.60 17.74 3.00
CA VAL A 283 -2.17 17.82 3.33
C VAL A 283 -1.42 18.32 2.09
N ASP A 284 -0.56 19.32 2.27
CA ASP A 284 0.26 19.82 1.17
C ASP A 284 1.42 18.86 0.90
N GLY A 285 1.33 18.12 -0.22
CA GLY A 285 2.35 17.15 -0.62
C GLY A 285 3.75 17.78 -0.80
N LEU A 286 3.82 19.04 -1.22
CA LEU A 286 5.11 19.74 -1.36
C LEU A 286 5.85 19.92 -0.02
N SER A 287 5.17 19.81 1.11
CA SER A 287 5.79 19.86 2.44
C SER A 287 6.29 18.52 2.97
N LEU A 288 5.97 17.40 2.28
CA LEU A 288 6.22 16.06 2.82
C LEU A 288 7.66 15.55 2.58
N VAL A 289 8.25 15.90 1.43
CA VAL A 289 9.62 15.47 1.07
C VAL A 289 10.40 16.71 0.65
N PRO A 290 11.67 16.90 1.08
CA PRO A 290 12.47 18.03 0.63
C PRO A 290 12.63 18.04 -0.90
N HIS A 291 12.64 19.25 -1.50
CA HIS A 291 12.73 19.48 -2.95
C HIS A 291 14.18 19.34 -3.45
N ASP A 292 14.75 18.13 -3.29
CA ASP A 292 16.12 17.82 -3.68
C ASP A 292 16.16 16.41 -4.28
N PRO A 293 16.68 16.22 -5.51
CA PRO A 293 16.74 14.93 -6.20
C PRO A 293 17.35 13.79 -5.38
N LYS A 294 18.25 14.08 -4.44
CA LYS A 294 18.88 13.06 -3.58
C LYS A 294 17.91 12.24 -2.72
N TYR A 295 16.71 12.77 -2.46
CA TYR A 295 15.67 12.07 -1.71
C TYR A 295 14.77 11.19 -2.58
N PHE A 296 15.05 11.15 -3.89
CA PHE A 296 14.29 10.39 -4.89
C PHE A 296 15.22 9.39 -5.58
N ARG A 297 14.81 8.11 -5.65
CA ARG A 297 15.67 7.06 -6.21
C ARG A 297 15.90 7.22 -7.71
N ASP A 298 14.89 7.71 -8.42
CA ASP A 298 14.96 8.04 -9.84
C ASP A 298 15.41 9.48 -10.09
N GLU A 299 15.84 10.19 -9.02
CA GLU A 299 16.20 11.62 -9.03
C GLU A 299 15.09 12.54 -9.55
N TYR A 300 13.86 12.02 -9.64
CA TYR A 300 12.80 12.65 -10.38
C TYR A 300 11.46 12.72 -9.65
N LEU A 301 10.90 11.58 -9.16
CA LEU A 301 9.53 11.49 -8.66
C LEU A 301 9.37 10.56 -7.48
N HIS A 302 10.02 9.38 -7.49
CA HIS A 302 9.76 8.36 -6.50
C HIS A 302 10.73 8.46 -5.33
N PRO A 303 10.23 8.73 -4.11
CA PRO A 303 11.09 8.85 -2.93
C PRO A 303 11.92 7.58 -2.70
N ASN A 304 13.20 7.74 -2.39
CA ASN A 304 14.01 6.66 -1.84
C ASN A 304 13.68 6.44 -0.35
N MET A 305 14.40 5.54 0.33
CA MET A 305 14.13 5.24 1.75
C MET A 305 14.19 6.48 2.64
N GLU A 306 15.16 7.38 2.42
CA GLU A 306 15.28 8.64 3.18
C GLU A 306 14.14 9.61 2.84
N GLY A 307 13.74 9.68 1.56
CA GLY A 307 12.55 10.43 1.13
C GLY A 307 11.26 9.93 1.77
N PHE A 308 11.11 8.60 1.94
CA PHE A 308 9.99 8.04 2.69
C PHE A 308 10.08 8.29 4.20
N ASP A 309 11.28 8.45 4.78
CA ASP A 309 11.45 8.88 6.17
C ASP A 309 10.88 10.29 6.37
N TRP A 310 11.21 11.21 5.47
CA TRP A 310 10.64 12.56 5.47
C TRP A 310 9.12 12.56 5.25
N TYR A 311 8.65 11.81 4.26
CA TYR A 311 7.21 11.70 3.98
C TYR A 311 6.43 11.25 5.22
N PHE A 312 6.87 10.17 5.86
CA PHE A 312 6.26 9.64 7.07
C PHE A 312 6.28 10.66 8.20
N ALA A 313 7.46 11.22 8.53
CA ALA A 313 7.61 12.14 9.64
C ALA A 313 6.70 13.38 9.51
N ASN A 314 6.57 13.91 8.29
CA ASN A 314 5.74 15.10 8.03
C ASN A 314 4.24 14.79 7.89
N LEU A 315 3.85 13.53 7.60
CA LEU A 315 2.44 13.13 7.51
C LEU A 315 1.84 12.69 8.85
N THR A 316 2.65 12.11 9.75
CA THR A 316 2.19 11.46 10.99
C THR A 316 1.36 12.39 11.86
N GLY A 317 1.75 13.65 12.01
CA GLY A 317 0.98 14.63 12.80
C GLY A 317 -0.44 14.86 12.30
N ALA A 318 -0.64 14.89 10.98
CA ALA A 318 -1.99 15.01 10.40
C ALA A 318 -2.83 13.73 10.64
N VAL A 319 -2.19 12.56 10.61
CA VAL A 319 -2.85 11.28 10.92
C VAL A 319 -3.30 11.23 12.39
N HIS A 320 -2.42 11.59 13.32
CA HIS A 320 -2.75 11.63 14.75
C HIS A 320 -3.90 12.63 15.02
N GLN A 321 -3.86 13.81 14.41
CA GLN A 321 -4.95 14.79 14.51
C GLN A 321 -6.28 14.24 13.99
N ALA A 322 -6.28 13.56 12.83
CA ALA A 322 -7.48 13.00 12.23
C ALA A 322 -8.10 11.89 13.10
N LEU A 323 -7.28 11.06 13.73
CA LEU A 323 -7.68 9.99 14.63
C LEU A 323 -7.89 10.45 16.08
N LYS A 324 -7.55 11.70 16.42
CA LYS A 324 -7.61 12.27 17.78
C LYS A 324 -6.82 11.44 18.80
N ILE A 325 -5.60 11.05 18.41
CA ILE A 325 -4.62 10.33 19.24
C ILE A 325 -3.40 11.20 19.49
N GLU A 326 -2.66 10.90 20.58
CA GLU A 326 -1.41 11.58 20.96
C GLU A 326 -0.20 11.04 20.18
#